data_62053b1e5507127290951d7d23c50e31
#
_entry.id   62053b1e5507127290951d7d23c50e31
#
_cell.length_a   1.000
_cell.length_b   1.000
_cell.length_c   1.000
_cell.angle_alpha   90.00
_cell.angle_beta   90.00
_cell.angle_gamma   90.00
#
_symmetry.space_group_name_H-M   'P 1'
#
loop_
_entity.id
_entity.type
_entity.pdbx_description
1 polymer ?
#
loop_
_entity_poly.entity_id
_entity_poly.type
_entity_poly.pdbx_seq_one_letter_code
_entity_poly.pdbx_strand_id
1 'polypeptide(L)'
;RSVFKSLSSPGGGGYNELRIEDRKGQEQIFVHAQRDWDENIEHDQKIRVGHERHDTVEANSYSEFKAEEHHTVHGERKVELKADDHLTVGDSQHVKLGRAYLARAGREIHLKAGQKMVIEADSELTVKAGGSFIRLDASGIAISGPL
;
A
#
# COMPACT_ATOMS: atom_id res chain seq x y z
N ARG A 1 17.52 -30.57 -17.71
CA ARG A 1 18.06 -29.33 -17.13
C ARG A 1 18.98 -28.64 -18.14
N SER A 2 18.75 -27.38 -18.39
CA SER A 2 19.60 -26.51 -19.22
C SER A 2 20.11 -25.33 -18.39
N VAL A 3 21.36 -24.96 -18.59
CA VAL A 3 21.99 -23.85 -17.86
C VAL A 3 22.78 -22.98 -18.83
N PHE A 4 22.50 -21.69 -18.80
CA PHE A 4 23.35 -20.66 -19.41
C PHE A 4 23.96 -19.84 -18.26
N LYS A 5 25.30 -19.90 -18.12
CA LYS A 5 26.02 -19.23 -17.04
C LYS A 5 27.26 -18.54 -17.56
N SER A 6 27.46 -17.30 -17.11
CA SER A 6 28.70 -16.54 -17.34
C SER A 6 29.34 -16.16 -16.02
N LEU A 7 30.65 -15.99 -16.02
CA LEU A 7 31.43 -15.61 -14.83
C LEU A 7 31.82 -14.13 -14.90
N SER A 8 31.87 -13.51 -13.75
CA SER A 8 32.40 -12.13 -13.63
C SER A 8 33.84 -12.05 -14.07
N SER A 9 34.20 -10.98 -14.79
CA SER A 9 35.55 -10.73 -15.31
C SER A 9 36.07 -9.38 -14.80
N PRO A 10 37.36 -9.24 -14.48
CA PRO A 10 38.40 -10.26 -14.36
C PRO A 10 38.42 -10.96 -12.99
N GLY A 11 37.89 -12.20 -12.90
CA GLY A 11 37.83 -13.00 -11.68
C GLY A 11 36.89 -12.40 -10.59
N GLY A 12 36.66 -13.09 -9.49
CA GLY A 12 35.91 -12.52 -8.35
C GLY A 12 34.71 -13.34 -7.87
N GLY A 13 34.49 -14.53 -8.39
CA GLY A 13 33.49 -15.47 -7.88
C GLY A 13 32.03 -15.14 -8.17
N GLY A 14 31.73 -14.01 -8.84
CA GLY A 14 30.36 -13.64 -9.26
C GLY A 14 29.93 -14.32 -10.57
N TYR A 15 28.61 -14.35 -10.85
CA TYR A 15 28.08 -14.94 -12.05
C TYR A 15 26.70 -14.41 -12.40
N ASN A 16 26.32 -14.51 -13.66
CA ASN A 16 24.91 -14.42 -14.11
C ASN A 16 24.46 -15.80 -14.57
N GLU A 17 23.20 -16.15 -14.33
CA GLU A 17 22.68 -17.47 -14.66
C GLU A 17 21.22 -17.40 -15.15
N LEU A 18 20.91 -18.10 -16.22
CA LEU A 18 19.57 -18.55 -16.57
C LEU A 18 19.57 -20.09 -16.51
N ARG A 19 18.75 -20.65 -15.66
CA ARG A 19 18.62 -22.10 -15.48
C ARG A 19 17.18 -22.53 -15.70
N ILE A 20 17.00 -23.60 -16.45
CA ILE A 20 15.72 -24.25 -16.71
C ILE A 20 15.82 -25.68 -16.20
N GLU A 21 14.96 -26.06 -15.28
CA GLU A 21 14.78 -27.42 -14.76
C GLU A 21 13.39 -27.92 -15.15
N ASP A 22 13.33 -29.03 -15.90
CA ASP A 22 12.08 -29.60 -16.42
C ASP A 22 11.71 -30.94 -15.76
N ARG A 23 12.41 -31.33 -14.69
CA ARG A 23 12.06 -32.54 -13.95
C ARG A 23 10.67 -32.39 -13.36
N LYS A 24 9.78 -33.33 -13.67
CA LYS A 24 8.39 -33.33 -13.19
C LYS A 24 8.29 -33.14 -11.67
N GLY A 25 7.52 -32.13 -11.23
CA GLY A 25 7.36 -31.75 -9.84
C GLY A 25 8.49 -30.90 -9.25
N GLN A 26 9.49 -30.55 -10.06
CA GLN A 26 10.62 -29.69 -9.70
C GLN A 26 10.91 -28.64 -10.76
N GLU A 27 9.95 -28.42 -11.64
CA GLU A 27 10.08 -27.47 -12.74
C GLU A 27 10.38 -26.07 -12.21
N GLN A 28 11.40 -25.42 -12.76
CA GLN A 28 11.84 -24.09 -12.32
C GLN A 28 12.52 -23.33 -13.45
N ILE A 29 12.20 -22.06 -13.56
CA ILE A 29 13.03 -21.09 -14.27
C ILE A 29 13.68 -20.21 -13.21
N PHE A 30 15.00 -20.22 -13.15
CA PHE A 30 15.79 -19.45 -12.21
C PHE A 30 16.65 -18.45 -12.97
N VAL A 31 16.57 -17.18 -12.56
CA VAL A 31 17.39 -16.10 -13.11
C VAL A 31 18.19 -15.49 -11.97
N HIS A 32 19.50 -15.37 -12.17
CA HIS A 32 20.40 -14.70 -11.26
C HIS A 32 21.18 -13.64 -12.00
N ALA A 33 21.00 -12.38 -11.60
CA ALA A 33 21.83 -11.27 -12.01
C ALA A 33 22.79 -10.94 -10.85
N GLN A 34 24.10 -10.99 -11.10
CA GLN A 34 25.12 -10.71 -10.08
C GLN A 34 25.05 -9.30 -9.51
N ARG A 35 24.61 -8.37 -10.33
CA ARG A 35 24.52 -6.95 -9.97
C ARG A 35 23.19 -6.35 -10.37
N ASP A 36 23.01 -6.04 -11.63
CA ASP A 36 21.86 -5.31 -12.12
C ASP A 36 21.01 -6.18 -13.04
N TRP A 37 19.71 -6.04 -12.95
CA TRP A 37 18.73 -6.59 -13.88
C TRP A 37 17.96 -5.45 -14.49
N ASP A 38 18.17 -5.18 -15.78
CA ASP A 38 17.44 -4.19 -16.54
C ASP A 38 16.46 -4.88 -17.49
N GLU A 39 15.22 -4.44 -17.46
CA GLU A 39 14.16 -4.95 -18.33
C GLU A 39 13.50 -3.78 -19.05
N ASN A 40 13.56 -3.74 -20.37
CA ASN A 40 12.92 -2.73 -21.22
C ASN A 40 11.87 -3.41 -22.10
N ILE A 41 10.61 -3.03 -21.91
CA ILE A 41 9.48 -3.58 -22.66
C ILE A 41 8.89 -2.48 -23.54
N GLU A 42 9.02 -2.61 -24.83
CA GLU A 42 8.58 -1.58 -25.80
C GLU A 42 7.06 -1.48 -25.94
N HIS A 43 6.31 -2.48 -25.50
CA HIS A 43 4.85 -2.50 -25.61
C HIS A 43 4.20 -2.99 -24.31
N ASP A 44 3.73 -4.20 -24.21
CA ASP A 44 3.00 -4.71 -23.05
C ASP A 44 3.83 -5.69 -22.22
N GLN A 45 3.75 -5.58 -20.90
CA GLN A 45 4.18 -6.61 -19.98
C GLN A 45 2.96 -7.21 -19.27
N LYS A 46 2.83 -8.55 -19.32
CA LYS A 46 1.74 -9.28 -18.64
C LYS A 46 2.33 -10.32 -17.69
N ILE A 47 2.02 -10.21 -16.43
CA ILE A 47 2.47 -11.16 -15.40
C ILE A 47 1.24 -11.81 -14.77
N ARG A 48 1.18 -13.14 -14.80
CA ARG A 48 0.18 -13.92 -14.09
C ARG A 48 0.88 -14.93 -13.19
N VAL A 49 0.59 -14.85 -11.90
CA VAL A 49 1.12 -15.77 -10.89
C VAL A 49 -0.01 -16.65 -10.39
N GLY A 50 0.13 -17.96 -10.55
CA GLY A 50 -0.93 -18.93 -10.22
C GLY A 50 -1.08 -19.22 -8.72
N HIS A 51 -0.11 -18.86 -7.91
CA HIS A 51 -0.14 -19.08 -6.45
C HIS A 51 0.33 -17.82 -5.73
N GLU A 52 1.50 -17.76 -5.20
CA GLU A 52 1.99 -16.63 -4.41
C GLU A 52 3.06 -15.83 -5.14
N ARG A 53 3.11 -14.54 -4.88
CA ARG A 53 4.18 -13.65 -5.30
C ARG A 53 4.80 -12.98 -4.08
N HIS A 54 6.13 -13.04 -3.98
CA HIS A 54 6.91 -12.38 -2.94
C HIS A 54 7.87 -11.39 -3.59
N ASP A 55 7.79 -10.13 -3.17
CA ASP A 55 8.70 -9.07 -3.61
C ASP A 55 9.41 -8.50 -2.38
N THR A 56 10.74 -8.52 -2.38
CA THR A 56 11.56 -7.92 -1.34
C THR A 56 12.53 -6.92 -1.97
N VAL A 57 12.49 -5.68 -1.52
CA VAL A 57 13.41 -4.63 -1.93
C VAL A 57 14.14 -4.12 -0.69
N GLU A 58 15.44 -4.36 -0.62
CA GLU A 58 16.25 -4.05 0.58
C GLU A 58 16.58 -2.57 0.74
N ALA A 59 16.38 -1.77 -0.30
CA ALA A 59 16.58 -0.33 -0.25
C ALA A 59 15.31 0.40 -0.74
N ASN A 60 15.43 1.32 -1.68
CA ASN A 60 14.30 2.11 -2.16
C ASN A 60 13.59 1.45 -3.33
N SER A 61 12.28 1.62 -3.41
CA SER A 61 11.47 1.24 -4.57
C SER A 61 10.80 2.49 -5.14
N TYR A 62 10.86 2.64 -6.47
CA TYR A 62 10.24 3.75 -7.19
C TYR A 62 9.28 3.22 -8.24
N SER A 63 8.08 3.79 -8.29
CA SER A 63 7.07 3.47 -9.29
C SER A 63 6.45 4.76 -9.83
N GLU A 64 6.33 4.89 -11.14
CA GLU A 64 5.64 5.98 -11.82
C GLU A 64 4.63 5.42 -12.80
N PHE A 65 3.36 5.78 -12.66
CA PHE A 65 2.28 5.44 -13.59
C PHE A 65 1.84 6.73 -14.27
N LYS A 66 2.08 6.84 -15.58
CA LYS A 66 1.80 8.08 -16.35
C LYS A 66 0.34 8.21 -16.76
N ALA A 67 -0.47 7.19 -16.54
CA ALA A 67 -1.90 7.19 -16.77
C ALA A 67 -2.62 6.68 -15.52
N GLU A 68 -3.44 5.65 -15.62
CA GLU A 68 -4.23 5.15 -14.52
C GLU A 68 -3.58 3.93 -13.86
N GLU A 69 -3.76 3.79 -12.56
CA GLU A 69 -3.46 2.58 -11.79
C GLU A 69 -4.77 2.00 -11.23
N HIS A 70 -5.04 0.73 -11.50
CA HIS A 70 -6.15 -0.01 -10.94
C HIS A 70 -5.64 -1.12 -10.01
N HIS A 71 -6.06 -1.10 -8.75
CA HIS A 71 -5.66 -2.08 -7.75
C HIS A 71 -6.89 -2.68 -7.08
N THR A 72 -7.08 -3.99 -7.23
CA THR A 72 -8.19 -4.74 -6.61
C THR A 72 -7.65 -5.84 -5.70
N VAL A 73 -8.11 -5.85 -4.45
CA VAL A 73 -7.80 -6.89 -3.47
C VAL A 73 -9.10 -7.54 -3.00
N HIS A 74 -9.28 -8.83 -3.29
CA HIS A 74 -10.49 -9.56 -2.89
C HIS A 74 -10.51 -9.95 -1.41
N GLY A 75 -9.37 -9.97 -0.76
CA GLY A 75 -9.24 -10.27 0.66
C GLY A 75 -8.80 -9.04 1.46
N GLU A 76 -8.09 -9.27 2.52
CA GLU A 76 -7.55 -8.21 3.38
C GLU A 76 -6.28 -7.58 2.79
N ARG A 77 -6.15 -6.28 2.90
CA ARG A 77 -4.92 -5.55 2.62
C ARG A 77 -4.35 -5.00 3.92
N LYS A 78 -3.09 -5.33 4.22
CA LYS A 78 -2.33 -4.78 5.35
C LYS A 78 -1.21 -3.89 4.84
N VAL A 79 -1.09 -2.71 5.42
CA VAL A 79 0.01 -1.79 5.16
C VAL A 79 0.57 -1.35 6.49
N GLU A 80 1.87 -1.52 6.67
CA GLU A 80 2.60 -1.04 7.84
C GLU A 80 3.72 -0.12 7.38
N LEU A 81 3.72 1.13 7.83
CA LEU A 81 4.74 2.12 7.55
C LEU A 81 5.45 2.47 8.86
N LYS A 82 6.76 2.33 8.89
CA LYS A 82 7.56 2.60 10.11
C LYS A 82 7.90 4.07 10.28
N ALA A 83 7.65 4.89 9.28
CA ALA A 83 7.87 6.32 9.28
C ALA A 83 6.62 7.03 8.71
N ASP A 84 6.79 8.08 7.97
CA ASP A 84 5.71 8.91 7.47
C ASP A 84 5.01 8.33 6.24
N ASP A 85 3.73 8.64 6.09
CA ASP A 85 2.94 8.43 4.89
C ASP A 85 2.48 9.78 4.34
N HIS A 86 2.87 10.10 3.12
CA HIS A 86 2.48 11.33 2.43
C HIS A 86 1.58 11.02 1.25
N LEU A 87 0.32 11.42 1.35
CA LEU A 87 -0.64 11.31 0.26
C LEU A 87 -1.04 12.70 -0.22
N THR A 88 -0.78 12.99 -1.50
CA THR A 88 -1.25 14.21 -2.17
C THR A 88 -2.17 13.82 -3.31
N VAL A 89 -3.40 14.35 -3.30
CA VAL A 89 -4.41 14.12 -4.33
C VAL A 89 -4.75 15.45 -4.97
N GLY A 90 -4.55 15.57 -6.28
CA GLY A 90 -4.73 16.83 -7.01
C GLY A 90 -6.19 17.30 -7.14
N ASP A 91 -7.15 16.39 -7.03
CA ASP A 91 -8.57 16.71 -7.11
C ASP A 91 -9.31 16.12 -5.90
N SER A 92 -9.92 14.96 -6.00
CA SER A 92 -10.79 14.41 -4.95
C SER A 92 -10.33 13.05 -4.45
N GLN A 93 -10.41 12.83 -3.15
CA GLN A 93 -10.28 11.51 -2.55
C GLN A 93 -11.65 11.02 -2.06
N HIS A 94 -12.07 9.85 -2.52
CA HIS A 94 -13.29 9.20 -2.08
C HIS A 94 -12.98 7.96 -1.24
N VAL A 95 -13.48 7.94 -0.01
CA VAL A 95 -13.35 6.79 0.89
C VAL A 95 -14.75 6.27 1.24
N LYS A 96 -15.04 5.02 0.90
CA LYS A 96 -16.30 4.36 1.24
C LYS A 96 -16.02 3.08 2.00
N LEU A 97 -16.58 2.96 3.20
CA LEU A 97 -16.37 1.84 4.12
C LEU A 97 -17.70 1.21 4.46
N GLY A 98 -17.77 -0.12 4.44
CA GLY A 98 -19.00 -0.85 4.72
C GLY A 98 -19.37 -0.88 6.22
N ARG A 99 -18.40 -0.68 7.14
CA ARG A 99 -18.65 -0.82 8.57
C ARG A 99 -18.11 0.32 9.41
N ALA A 100 -16.81 0.58 9.38
CA ALA A 100 -16.20 1.55 10.29
C ALA A 100 -14.99 2.25 9.68
N TYR A 101 -14.81 3.50 10.03
CA TYR A 101 -13.58 4.26 9.86
C TYR A 101 -13.00 4.57 11.24
N LEU A 102 -11.85 3.99 11.55
CA LEU A 102 -11.18 4.15 12.83
C LEU A 102 -9.85 4.88 12.61
N ALA A 103 -9.77 6.12 13.06
CA ALA A 103 -8.57 6.92 13.00
C ALA A 103 -8.11 7.31 14.40
N ARG A 104 -6.82 7.15 14.69
CA ARG A 104 -6.21 7.53 15.96
C ARG A 104 -4.82 8.11 15.72
N ALA A 105 -4.57 9.26 16.31
CA ALA A 105 -3.24 9.88 16.35
C ALA A 105 -2.78 10.04 17.80
N GLY A 106 -1.49 9.90 18.05
CA GLY A 106 -0.91 10.06 19.38
C GLY A 106 -0.92 11.51 19.88
N ARG A 107 -0.91 12.47 18.96
CA ARG A 107 -0.85 13.91 19.32
C ARG A 107 -2.00 14.70 18.72
N GLU A 108 -2.21 14.67 17.42
CA GLU A 108 -3.10 15.61 16.73
C GLU A 108 -3.78 14.98 15.53
N ILE A 109 -5.08 15.29 15.36
CA ILE A 109 -5.83 15.11 14.13
C ILE A 109 -6.31 16.49 13.72
N HIS A 110 -5.87 16.96 12.54
CA HIS A 110 -6.25 18.26 12.01
C HIS A 110 -7.10 18.07 10.74
N LEU A 111 -8.34 18.49 10.79
CA LEU A 111 -9.28 18.47 9.67
C LEU A 111 -9.67 19.89 9.31
N LYS A 112 -9.45 20.32 8.07
CA LYS A 112 -9.77 21.66 7.59
C LYS A 112 -10.42 21.59 6.22
N ALA A 113 -11.53 22.29 6.06
CA ALA A 113 -12.16 22.52 4.76
C ALA A 113 -12.12 24.03 4.43
N GLY A 114 -11.93 24.38 3.16
CA GLY A 114 -11.92 25.79 2.71
C GLY A 114 -13.29 26.44 2.78
N GLN A 115 -14.36 25.68 2.55
CA GLN A 115 -15.72 26.24 2.49
C GLN A 115 -16.70 25.53 3.42
N LYS A 116 -16.76 24.19 3.39
CA LYS A 116 -17.81 23.46 4.12
C LYS A 116 -17.26 22.16 4.68
N MET A 117 -17.61 21.87 5.93
CA MET A 117 -17.42 20.58 6.57
C MET A 117 -18.77 20.08 7.08
N VAL A 118 -19.11 18.83 6.79
CA VAL A 118 -20.30 18.16 7.31
C VAL A 118 -19.86 16.94 8.08
N ILE A 119 -20.36 16.81 9.32
CA ILE A 119 -20.22 15.62 10.14
C ILE A 119 -21.64 15.18 10.50
N GLU A 120 -22.00 13.99 10.08
CA GLU A 120 -23.37 13.48 10.17
C GLU A 120 -23.37 12.06 10.76
N ALA A 121 -24.32 11.78 11.60
CA ALA A 121 -24.59 10.45 12.14
C ALA A 121 -26.10 10.25 12.29
N ASP A 122 -26.61 9.08 11.90
CA ASP A 122 -28.06 8.80 11.92
C ASP A 122 -28.61 8.75 13.34
N SER A 123 -27.82 8.35 14.34
CA SER A 123 -28.32 8.12 15.70
C SER A 123 -27.67 9.04 16.72
N GLU A 124 -26.36 9.12 16.76
CA GLU A 124 -25.64 9.92 17.74
C GLU A 124 -24.33 10.46 17.18
N LEU A 125 -24.08 11.75 17.44
CA LEU A 125 -22.79 12.40 17.28
C LEU A 125 -22.32 12.91 18.62
N THR A 126 -21.15 12.45 19.07
CA THR A 126 -20.52 12.93 20.31
C THR A 126 -19.15 13.54 20.03
N VAL A 127 -18.93 14.75 20.49
CA VAL A 127 -17.63 15.42 20.52
C VAL A 127 -17.22 15.56 21.98
N LYS A 128 -16.04 15.05 22.32
CA LYS A 128 -15.58 15.01 23.72
C LYS A 128 -14.15 15.51 23.85
N ALA A 129 -13.90 16.32 24.85
CA ALA A 129 -12.58 16.78 25.22
C ALA A 129 -12.46 16.92 26.73
N GLY A 130 -11.48 16.29 27.34
CA GLY A 130 -11.31 16.30 28.80
C GLY A 130 -12.57 15.81 29.53
N GLY A 131 -13.10 16.59 30.44
CA GLY A 131 -14.36 16.33 31.18
C GLY A 131 -15.62 16.84 30.50
N SER A 132 -15.51 17.48 29.31
CA SER A 132 -16.63 18.15 28.63
C SER A 132 -17.04 17.37 27.37
N PHE A 133 -18.32 17.47 27.01
CA PHE A 133 -18.83 16.91 25.77
C PHE A 133 -19.98 17.72 25.15
N ILE A 134 -20.16 17.55 23.86
CA ILE A 134 -21.37 17.91 23.11
C ILE A 134 -21.90 16.64 22.49
N ARG A 135 -23.17 16.31 22.74
CA ARG A 135 -23.86 15.16 22.17
C ARG A 135 -25.13 15.62 21.46
N LEU A 136 -25.31 15.14 20.26
CA LEU A 136 -26.52 15.29 19.45
C LEU A 136 -27.12 13.91 19.25
N ASP A 137 -28.39 13.75 19.60
CA ASP A 137 -29.15 12.52 19.38
C ASP A 137 -30.66 12.84 19.18
N ALA A 138 -31.50 11.81 19.11
CA ALA A 138 -32.95 11.98 18.90
C ALA A 138 -33.65 12.76 20.03
N SER A 139 -33.03 12.88 21.21
CA SER A 139 -33.58 13.65 22.34
C SER A 139 -33.21 15.14 22.30
N GLY A 140 -32.26 15.52 21.44
CA GLY A 140 -31.81 16.90 21.26
C GLY A 140 -30.31 17.09 21.44
N ILE A 141 -29.92 18.26 21.95
CA ILE A 141 -28.52 18.64 22.16
C ILE A 141 -28.23 18.67 23.66
N ALA A 142 -27.24 17.90 24.09
CA ALA A 142 -26.71 17.92 25.43
C ALA A 142 -25.30 18.51 25.46
N ILE A 143 -25.06 19.48 26.33
CA ILE A 143 -23.75 20.09 26.55
C ILE A 143 -23.43 19.94 28.01
N SER A 144 -22.26 19.41 28.34
CA SER A 144 -21.82 19.27 29.75
C SER A 144 -20.32 19.52 29.85
N GLY A 145 -19.91 20.12 30.96
CA GLY A 145 -18.52 20.40 31.30
C GLY A 145 -18.43 20.98 32.70
N PRO A 146 -17.23 21.05 33.29
CA PRO A 146 -17.01 21.75 34.54
C PRO A 146 -17.27 23.26 34.36
N LEU A 147 -17.91 23.87 35.37
CA LEU A 147 -18.08 25.32 35.48
C LEU A 147 -16.74 25.98 35.84
#